data_f2a26effd89dc0b56db9223ed24999c9
#
_entry.id   f2a26effd89dc0b56db9223ed24999c9
#
_cell.length_a   1.000
_cell.length_b   1.000
_cell.length_c   1.000
_cell.angle_alpha   90.00
_cell.angle_beta   90.00
_cell.angle_gamma   90.00
#
_symmetry.space_group_name_H-M   'P 1'
#
loop_
_entity.id
_entity.type
_entity.pdbx_description
1 polymer ?
#
loop_
_entity_poly.entity_id
_entity_poly.type
_entity_poly.pdbx_seq_one_letter_code
_entity_poly.pdbx_strand_id
1 'polypeptide(L)'
;MNIISIIIAIILFSIIVIFHELGHFWLAKANGIKVNEFCLGLGPTLFGVQRGETKYSIKMLPFGGACIMEGEDESSGDDRAFNNKSVWARISVVFAGPFFNFIMAFIFALIIICSVGYDSPKLAGVIEGYAAEEAGIKAGDEIVKLNNTNIHFYREISLYSMLHEGETAVSYTHLTLPTNSR
;
A
#
# COMPACT_ATOMS: atom_id res chain seq x y z
N MET A 1 19.77 7.18 -11.67
CA MET A 1 19.34 6.21 -10.64
C MET A 1 20.59 5.48 -10.19
N ASN A 2 20.91 5.48 -8.92
CA ASN A 2 22.13 4.82 -8.43
C ASN A 2 21.85 3.31 -8.17
N ILE A 3 22.92 2.50 -8.12
CA ILE A 3 22.81 1.04 -7.91
C ILE A 3 22.06 0.71 -6.62
N ILE A 4 22.26 1.50 -5.57
CA ILE A 4 21.58 1.31 -4.28
C ILE A 4 20.05 1.44 -4.42
N SER A 5 19.57 2.44 -5.17
CA SER A 5 18.13 2.61 -5.42
C SER A 5 17.53 1.43 -6.17
N ILE A 6 18.28 0.83 -7.10
CA ILE A 6 17.82 -0.35 -7.83
C ILE A 6 17.73 -1.56 -6.89
N ILE A 7 18.73 -1.77 -6.04
CA ILE A 7 18.72 -2.86 -5.06
C ILE A 7 17.54 -2.71 -4.09
N ILE A 8 17.31 -1.51 -3.56
CA ILE A 8 16.19 -1.23 -2.67
C ILE A 8 14.85 -1.50 -3.38
N ALA A 9 14.71 -1.06 -4.64
CA ALA A 9 13.49 -1.29 -5.41
C ALA A 9 13.21 -2.79 -5.61
N ILE A 10 14.25 -3.60 -5.91
CA ILE A 10 14.13 -5.06 -6.06
C ILE A 10 13.71 -5.70 -4.73
N ILE A 11 14.31 -5.28 -3.61
CA ILE A 11 13.96 -5.80 -2.29
C ILE A 11 12.50 -5.47 -1.94
N LEU A 12 12.08 -4.23 -2.12
CA LEU A 12 10.71 -3.80 -1.86
C LEU A 12 9.71 -4.56 -2.74
N PHE A 13 10.01 -4.69 -4.03
CA PHE A 13 9.17 -5.45 -4.95
C PHE A 13 9.06 -6.92 -4.52
N SER A 14 10.17 -7.55 -4.13
CA SER A 14 10.17 -8.93 -3.65
C SER A 14 9.33 -9.10 -2.39
N ILE A 15 9.38 -8.15 -1.45
CA ILE A 15 8.55 -8.16 -0.24
C ILE A 15 7.05 -8.11 -0.62
N ILE A 16 6.67 -7.22 -1.54
CA ILE A 16 5.29 -7.10 -2.02
C ILE A 16 4.80 -8.42 -2.62
N VAL A 17 5.61 -9.05 -3.47
CA VAL A 17 5.25 -10.33 -4.09
C VAL A 17 5.15 -11.44 -3.05
N ILE A 18 6.08 -11.52 -2.10
CA ILE A 18 6.04 -12.53 -1.03
C ILE A 18 4.72 -12.43 -0.24
N PHE A 19 4.30 -11.23 0.15
CA PHE A 19 3.04 -11.02 0.86
C PHE A 19 1.83 -11.39 0.01
N HIS A 20 1.87 -11.10 -1.28
CA HIS A 20 0.84 -11.50 -2.22
C HIS A 20 0.68 -13.03 -2.28
N GLU A 21 1.78 -13.74 -2.51
CA GLU A 21 1.80 -15.21 -2.58
C GLU A 21 1.43 -15.85 -1.22
N LEU A 22 1.82 -15.23 -0.11
CA LEU A 22 1.46 -15.68 1.23
C LEU A 22 -0.05 -15.60 1.46
N GLY A 23 -0.74 -14.61 0.88
CA GLY A 23 -2.18 -14.51 0.89
C GLY A 23 -2.83 -15.72 0.22
N HIS A 24 -2.40 -16.05 -1.00
CA HIS A 24 -2.87 -17.26 -1.71
C HIS A 24 -2.59 -18.53 -0.90
N PHE A 25 -1.38 -18.67 -0.39
CA PHE A 25 -0.98 -19.83 0.41
C PHE A 25 -1.85 -20.04 1.65
N TRP A 26 -2.08 -19.00 2.44
CA TRP A 26 -2.87 -19.12 3.66
C TRP A 26 -4.33 -19.44 3.39
N LEU A 27 -4.94 -18.78 2.41
CA LEU A 27 -6.33 -19.06 2.07
C LEU A 27 -6.50 -20.41 1.37
N ALA A 28 -5.52 -20.86 0.57
CA ALA A 28 -5.51 -22.22 0.02
C ALA A 28 -5.50 -23.26 1.14
N LYS A 29 -4.59 -23.14 2.10
CA LYS A 29 -4.51 -24.04 3.26
C LYS A 29 -5.78 -23.99 4.12
N ALA A 30 -6.33 -22.80 4.37
CA ALA A 30 -7.56 -22.64 5.16
C ALA A 30 -8.78 -23.29 4.48
N ASN A 31 -8.83 -23.34 3.15
CA ASN A 31 -9.87 -23.99 2.37
C ASN A 31 -9.58 -25.49 2.10
N GLY A 32 -8.51 -26.04 2.69
CA GLY A 32 -8.11 -27.44 2.50
C GLY A 32 -7.66 -27.75 1.06
N ILE A 33 -7.08 -26.75 0.38
CA ILE A 33 -6.44 -26.92 -0.93
C ILE A 33 -5.00 -27.40 -0.69
N LYS A 34 -4.57 -28.36 -1.47
CA LYS A 34 -3.20 -28.85 -1.43
C LYS A 34 -2.29 -27.89 -2.16
N VAL A 35 -1.30 -27.37 -1.45
CA VAL A 35 -0.25 -26.53 -2.05
C VAL A 35 0.98 -27.39 -2.28
N ASN A 36 1.36 -27.56 -3.53
CA ASN A 36 2.49 -28.38 -3.96
C ASN A 36 3.81 -27.68 -3.73
N GLU A 37 3.90 -26.40 -4.12
CA GLU A 37 5.12 -25.60 -3.96
C GLU A 37 4.78 -24.15 -3.58
N PHE A 38 5.51 -23.62 -2.61
CA PHE A 38 5.56 -22.21 -2.32
C PHE A 38 6.98 -21.72 -2.61
N CYS A 39 7.15 -20.90 -3.65
CA CYS A 39 8.47 -20.48 -4.08
C CYS A 39 8.64 -18.97 -4.06
N LEU A 40 9.85 -18.54 -3.73
CA LEU A 40 10.32 -17.17 -3.80
C LEU A 40 11.27 -17.02 -4.98
N GLY A 41 11.00 -16.06 -5.84
CA GLY A 41 11.76 -15.84 -7.05
C GLY A 41 11.28 -16.67 -8.24
N LEU A 42 11.97 -16.52 -9.36
CA LEU A 42 11.70 -17.21 -10.62
C LEU A 42 12.93 -17.98 -11.11
N GLY A 43 12.70 -18.93 -12.03
CA GLY A 43 13.77 -19.71 -12.67
C GLY A 43 14.14 -20.98 -11.92
N PRO A 44 15.37 -21.49 -12.09
CA PRO A 44 15.83 -22.73 -11.45
C PRO A 44 15.84 -22.63 -9.93
N THR A 45 15.50 -23.73 -9.26
CA THR A 45 15.55 -23.83 -7.79
C THR A 45 16.99 -23.86 -7.30
N LEU A 46 17.37 -22.93 -6.44
CA LEU A 46 18.66 -22.91 -5.74
C LEU A 46 18.60 -23.76 -4.48
N PHE A 47 17.56 -23.57 -3.68
CA PHE A 47 17.31 -24.32 -2.44
C PHE A 47 15.85 -24.73 -2.36
N GLY A 48 15.59 -25.90 -1.85
CA GLY A 48 14.24 -26.40 -1.63
C GLY A 48 14.19 -27.33 -0.44
N VAL A 49 13.17 -27.18 0.40
CA VAL A 49 12.91 -28.04 1.56
C VAL A 49 11.48 -28.53 1.50
N GLN A 50 11.29 -29.86 1.56
CA GLN A 50 9.97 -30.45 1.68
C GLN A 50 9.54 -30.41 3.15
N ARG A 51 8.40 -29.77 3.42
CA ARG A 51 7.80 -29.76 4.75
C ARG A 51 6.33 -30.18 4.67
N GLY A 52 6.07 -31.41 5.10
CA GLY A 52 4.77 -32.04 4.89
C GLY A 52 4.50 -32.23 3.39
N GLU A 53 3.37 -31.78 2.92
CA GLU A 53 2.96 -31.88 1.52
C GLU A 53 3.46 -30.75 0.63
N THR A 54 3.98 -29.67 1.21
CA THR A 54 4.41 -28.46 0.49
C THR A 54 5.92 -28.40 0.39
N LYS A 55 6.43 -28.16 -0.81
CA LYS A 55 7.83 -27.82 -1.06
C LYS A 55 8.02 -26.30 -0.95
N TYR A 56 8.90 -25.88 -0.09
CA TYR A 56 9.32 -24.47 0.03
C TYR A 56 10.63 -24.28 -0.72
N SER A 57 10.68 -23.36 -1.69
CA SER A 57 11.87 -23.20 -2.52
C SER A 57 12.25 -21.74 -2.74
N ILE A 58 13.55 -21.50 -2.92
CA ILE A 58 14.13 -20.24 -3.33
C ILE A 58 14.72 -20.46 -4.73
N LYS A 59 14.30 -19.62 -5.67
CA LYS A 59 14.73 -19.68 -7.07
C LYS A 59 15.80 -18.63 -7.37
N MET A 60 16.45 -18.77 -8.50
CA MET A 60 17.66 -18.02 -8.85
C MET A 60 17.44 -16.52 -9.01
N LEU A 61 16.32 -16.12 -9.60
CA LEU A 61 16.00 -14.71 -9.82
C LEU A 61 15.27 -14.16 -8.60
N PRO A 62 15.78 -13.12 -7.92
CA PRO A 62 15.25 -12.63 -6.64
C PRO A 62 14.02 -11.74 -6.80
N PHE A 63 13.22 -11.95 -7.82
CA PHE A 63 11.96 -11.24 -8.03
C PHE A 63 10.87 -12.23 -8.47
N GLY A 64 9.64 -11.94 -8.07
CA GLY A 64 8.53 -12.84 -8.28
C GLY A 64 8.39 -13.89 -7.18
N GLY A 65 7.43 -14.76 -7.34
CA GLY A 65 7.10 -15.88 -6.50
C GLY A 65 5.96 -16.66 -7.10
N ALA A 66 5.62 -17.79 -6.51
CA ALA A 66 4.42 -18.54 -6.87
C ALA A 66 3.95 -19.42 -5.72
N CYS A 67 2.65 -19.54 -5.59
CA CYS A 67 1.97 -20.52 -4.75
C CYS A 67 1.29 -21.53 -5.68
N ILE A 68 1.97 -22.66 -5.96
CA ILE A 68 1.50 -23.67 -6.91
C ILE A 68 0.56 -24.61 -6.19
N MET A 69 -0.71 -24.60 -6.59
CA MET A 69 -1.77 -25.42 -6.01
C MET A 69 -2.07 -26.63 -6.89
N GLU A 70 -2.49 -27.72 -6.26
CA GLU A 70 -2.95 -28.91 -6.97
C GLU A 70 -4.20 -28.58 -7.77
N GLY A 71 -4.23 -28.96 -9.06
CA GLY A 71 -5.39 -28.79 -9.93
C GLY A 71 -5.71 -27.33 -10.27
N GLU A 72 -4.72 -26.44 -10.27
CA GLU A 72 -4.88 -25.03 -10.69
C GLU A 72 -4.90 -24.93 -12.21
N ASP A 73 -3.90 -25.47 -12.89
CA ASP A 73 -3.73 -25.41 -14.35
C ASP A 73 -4.34 -26.62 -15.07
N GLU A 74 -4.36 -27.78 -14.42
CA GLU A 74 -4.85 -29.04 -14.99
C GLU A 74 -5.87 -29.69 -14.06
N SER A 75 -6.80 -30.46 -14.64
CA SER A 75 -7.75 -31.24 -13.84
C SER A 75 -7.03 -32.33 -13.05
N SER A 76 -7.19 -32.34 -11.75
CA SER A 76 -6.66 -33.36 -10.84
C SER A 76 -7.79 -34.17 -10.22
N GLY A 77 -7.54 -35.46 -10.03
CA GLY A 77 -8.45 -36.34 -9.30
C GLY A 77 -8.36 -36.22 -7.77
N ASP A 78 -7.53 -35.31 -7.23
CA ASP A 78 -7.43 -35.08 -5.79
C ASP A 78 -8.62 -34.23 -5.30
N ASP A 79 -9.34 -34.67 -4.29
CA ASP A 79 -10.45 -33.94 -3.68
C ASP A 79 -10.03 -32.58 -3.10
N ARG A 80 -8.72 -32.38 -2.90
CA ARG A 80 -8.12 -31.13 -2.41
C ARG A 80 -7.58 -30.26 -3.55
N ALA A 81 -7.84 -30.61 -4.79
CA ALA A 81 -7.48 -29.81 -5.94
C ALA A 81 -8.27 -28.49 -5.95
N PHE A 82 -7.63 -27.40 -6.35
CA PHE A 82 -8.23 -26.07 -6.46
C PHE A 82 -9.54 -26.08 -7.27
N ASN A 83 -9.53 -26.76 -8.43
CA ASN A 83 -10.70 -26.85 -9.32
C ASN A 83 -11.87 -27.65 -8.72
N ASN A 84 -11.61 -28.54 -7.75
CA ASN A 84 -12.63 -29.35 -7.08
C ASN A 84 -13.26 -28.63 -5.89
N LYS A 85 -12.75 -27.45 -5.49
CA LYS A 85 -13.32 -26.67 -4.40
C LYS A 85 -14.48 -25.78 -4.84
N SER A 86 -15.30 -25.40 -3.87
CA SER A 86 -16.43 -24.49 -4.12
C SER A 86 -15.97 -23.17 -4.75
N VAL A 87 -16.85 -22.55 -5.50
CA VAL A 87 -16.58 -21.26 -6.16
C VAL A 87 -16.13 -20.19 -5.14
N TRP A 88 -16.76 -20.15 -3.96
CA TRP A 88 -16.39 -19.20 -2.90
C TRP A 88 -14.99 -19.45 -2.34
N ALA A 89 -14.59 -20.71 -2.17
CA ALA A 89 -13.24 -21.06 -1.76
C ALA A 89 -12.22 -20.57 -2.79
N ARG A 90 -12.47 -20.80 -4.07
CA ARG A 90 -11.59 -20.37 -5.16
C ARG A 90 -11.49 -18.83 -5.24
N ILE A 91 -12.63 -18.13 -5.15
CA ILE A 91 -12.66 -16.65 -5.12
C ILE A 91 -11.86 -16.13 -3.92
N SER A 92 -12.04 -16.72 -2.74
CA SER A 92 -11.31 -16.29 -1.55
C SER A 92 -9.80 -16.41 -1.70
N VAL A 93 -9.33 -17.51 -2.30
CA VAL A 93 -7.90 -17.72 -2.57
C VAL A 93 -7.37 -16.71 -3.58
N VAL A 94 -8.07 -16.52 -4.72
CA VAL A 94 -7.64 -15.54 -5.74
C VAL A 94 -7.62 -14.11 -5.19
N PHE A 95 -8.63 -13.75 -4.41
CA PHE A 95 -8.72 -12.41 -3.80
C PHE A 95 -7.68 -12.18 -2.70
N ALA A 96 -7.20 -13.25 -2.06
CA ALA A 96 -6.29 -13.15 -0.92
C ALA A 96 -4.96 -12.47 -1.26
N GLY A 97 -4.39 -12.72 -2.44
CA GLY A 97 -3.16 -12.07 -2.87
C GLY A 97 -3.23 -10.54 -2.82
N PRO A 98 -4.11 -9.92 -3.62
CA PRO A 98 -4.32 -8.47 -3.56
C PRO A 98 -4.70 -7.97 -2.16
N PHE A 99 -5.55 -8.69 -1.43
CA PHE A 99 -5.99 -8.30 -0.09
C PHE A 99 -4.84 -8.22 0.91
N PHE A 100 -3.90 -9.16 0.88
CA PHE A 100 -2.71 -9.12 1.73
C PHE A 100 -1.80 -7.94 1.39
N ASN A 101 -1.71 -7.55 0.12
CA ASN A 101 -1.00 -6.35 -0.27
C ASN A 101 -1.66 -5.07 0.27
N PHE A 102 -3.00 -5.00 0.32
CA PHE A 102 -3.71 -3.89 0.96
C PHE A 102 -3.41 -3.82 2.47
N ILE A 103 -3.43 -4.97 3.17
CA ILE A 103 -3.07 -5.02 4.60
C ILE A 103 -1.64 -4.50 4.81
N MET A 104 -0.69 -4.96 3.99
CA MET A 104 0.71 -4.54 4.07
C MET A 104 0.85 -3.04 3.79
N ALA A 105 0.19 -2.53 2.75
CA ALA A 105 0.21 -1.10 2.42
C ALA A 105 -0.36 -0.25 3.56
N PHE A 106 -1.44 -0.70 4.20
CA PHE A 106 -2.02 -0.05 5.37
C PHE A 106 -1.05 -0.01 6.56
N ILE A 107 -0.39 -1.14 6.85
CA ILE A 107 0.62 -1.20 7.93
C ILE A 107 1.78 -0.25 7.65
N PHE A 108 2.31 -0.24 6.42
CA PHE A 108 3.38 0.68 6.06
C PHE A 108 2.94 2.15 6.11
N ALA A 109 1.72 2.46 5.68
CA ALA A 109 1.17 3.80 5.80
C ALA A 109 1.11 4.25 7.27
N LEU A 110 0.64 3.37 8.18
CA LEU A 110 0.63 3.65 9.61
C LEU A 110 2.05 3.90 10.16
N ILE A 111 3.01 3.05 9.81
CA ILE A 111 4.41 3.22 10.25
C ILE A 111 4.96 4.57 9.77
N ILE A 112 4.72 4.95 8.51
CA ILE A 112 5.17 6.22 7.95
C ILE A 112 4.52 7.38 8.68
N ILE A 113 3.20 7.37 8.86
CA ILE A 113 2.45 8.44 9.55
C ILE A 113 2.90 8.57 11.00
N CYS A 114 3.11 7.46 11.71
CA CYS A 114 3.59 7.48 13.09
C CYS A 114 5.05 7.96 13.21
N SER A 115 5.88 7.75 12.18
CA SER A 115 7.32 8.08 12.21
C SER A 115 7.62 9.48 11.70
N VAL A 116 6.93 9.91 10.64
CA VAL A 116 7.22 11.16 9.92
C VAL A 116 6.13 12.21 10.17
N GLY A 117 4.95 11.78 10.63
CA GLY A 117 3.77 12.62 10.71
C GLY A 117 2.98 12.62 9.41
N TYR A 118 1.96 13.44 9.36
CA TYR A 118 1.13 13.63 8.16
C TYR A 118 1.30 15.05 7.61
N ASP A 119 0.92 15.24 6.35
CA ASP A 119 1.01 16.50 5.62
C ASP A 119 -0.12 17.44 6.08
N SER A 120 0.09 18.10 7.25
CA SER A 120 -0.88 19.03 7.84
C SER A 120 -1.09 20.24 6.92
N PRO A 121 -2.34 20.78 6.78
CA PRO A 121 -2.65 21.97 5.99
C PRO A 121 -2.18 23.27 6.67
N LYS A 122 -1.01 23.22 7.30
CA LYS A 122 -0.36 24.33 7.99
C LYS A 122 0.50 25.13 7.02
N LEU A 123 0.28 26.43 6.97
CA LEU A 123 1.02 27.31 6.09
C LEU A 123 2.40 27.64 6.67
N ALA A 124 3.44 27.43 5.88
CA ALA A 124 4.80 27.83 6.24
C ALA A 124 4.98 29.37 6.14
N GLY A 125 4.19 30.03 5.31
CA GLY A 125 4.20 31.48 5.11
C GLY A 125 3.24 31.92 4.04
N VAL A 126 3.14 33.22 3.83
CA VAL A 126 2.41 33.85 2.73
C VAL A 126 3.39 34.61 1.86
N ILE A 127 3.08 34.75 0.59
CA ILE A 127 3.88 35.56 -0.36
C ILE A 127 3.35 36.97 -0.31
N GLU A 128 4.25 37.94 -0.07
CA GLU A 128 3.93 39.38 -0.02
C GLU A 128 3.30 39.86 -1.34
N GLY A 129 2.27 40.67 -1.26
CA GLY A 129 1.54 41.24 -2.40
C GLY A 129 0.53 40.29 -3.05
N TYR A 130 0.27 39.10 -2.45
CA TYR A 130 -0.73 38.15 -2.95
C TYR A 130 -1.99 38.12 -2.07
N ALA A 131 -3.08 37.59 -2.63
CA ALA A 131 -4.41 37.55 -2.00
C ALA A 131 -4.44 36.91 -0.59
N ALA A 132 -3.54 35.99 -0.30
CA ALA A 132 -3.45 35.37 1.01
C ALA A 132 -2.99 36.36 2.10
N GLU A 133 -2.07 37.26 1.77
CA GLU A 133 -1.63 38.30 2.67
C GLU A 133 -2.74 39.37 2.87
N GLU A 134 -3.39 39.78 1.77
CA GLU A 134 -4.52 40.74 1.82
C GLU A 134 -5.70 40.17 2.65
N ALA A 135 -5.92 38.87 2.59
CA ALA A 135 -6.91 38.15 3.44
C ALA A 135 -6.50 38.02 4.90
N GLY A 136 -5.28 38.46 5.28
CA GLY A 136 -4.79 38.42 6.66
C GLY A 136 -4.30 37.06 7.12
N ILE A 137 -4.08 36.10 6.22
CA ILE A 137 -3.52 34.78 6.51
C ILE A 137 -2.05 34.92 6.89
N LYS A 138 -1.59 34.16 7.87
CA LYS A 138 -0.22 34.22 8.41
C LYS A 138 0.47 32.87 8.40
N ALA A 139 1.79 32.91 8.49
CA ALA A 139 2.59 31.72 8.75
C ALA A 139 2.12 31.03 10.05
N GLY A 140 1.93 29.73 9.99
CA GLY A 140 1.46 28.93 11.11
C GLY A 140 -0.07 28.72 11.17
N ASP A 141 -0.85 29.45 10.35
CA ASP A 141 -2.28 29.20 10.23
C ASP A 141 -2.55 27.85 9.57
N GLU A 142 -3.57 27.17 10.04
CA GLU A 142 -4.01 25.89 9.50
C GLU A 142 -5.34 26.09 8.75
N ILE A 143 -5.35 25.77 7.46
CA ILE A 143 -6.56 25.88 6.63
C ILE A 143 -7.43 24.65 6.86
N VAL A 144 -8.61 24.86 7.43
CA VAL A 144 -9.55 23.77 7.73
C VAL A 144 -10.67 23.66 6.70
N LYS A 145 -10.92 24.71 5.93
CA LYS A 145 -11.96 24.71 4.92
C LYS A 145 -11.71 25.74 3.84
N LEU A 146 -11.99 25.39 2.58
CA LEU A 146 -12.02 26.29 1.44
C LEU A 146 -13.43 26.27 0.85
N ASN A 147 -14.12 27.41 0.87
CA ASN A 147 -15.55 27.52 0.52
C ASN A 147 -16.38 26.46 1.29
N ASN A 148 -16.91 25.47 0.58
CA ASN A 148 -17.72 24.39 1.19
C ASN A 148 -16.97 23.06 1.35
N THR A 149 -15.67 23.02 1.00
CA THR A 149 -14.82 21.82 1.05
C THR A 149 -13.98 21.81 2.32
N ASN A 150 -14.09 20.76 3.14
CA ASN A 150 -13.22 20.56 4.29
C ASN A 150 -11.83 20.15 3.82
N ILE A 151 -10.81 20.66 4.49
CA ILE A 151 -9.39 20.42 4.19
C ILE A 151 -8.77 19.66 5.37
N HIS A 152 -8.12 18.55 5.07
CA HIS A 152 -7.47 17.70 6.06
C HIS A 152 -5.96 17.56 5.79
N PHE A 153 -5.54 17.76 4.53
CA PHE A 153 -4.15 17.63 4.08
C PHE A 153 -3.74 18.82 3.24
N TYR A 154 -2.48 19.20 3.30
CA TYR A 154 -1.94 20.30 2.49
C TYR A 154 -2.16 20.11 0.98
N ARG A 155 -2.07 18.86 0.51
CA ARG A 155 -2.27 18.55 -0.91
C ARG A 155 -3.69 18.84 -1.40
N GLU A 156 -4.69 18.83 -0.53
CA GLU A 156 -6.06 19.19 -0.87
C GLU A 156 -6.18 20.68 -1.20
N ILE A 157 -5.39 21.53 -0.55
CA ILE A 157 -5.31 22.97 -0.88
C ILE A 157 -4.81 23.15 -2.30
N SER A 158 -3.71 22.47 -2.66
CA SER A 158 -3.13 22.53 -4.01
C SER A 158 -4.10 22.00 -5.07
N LEU A 159 -4.76 20.88 -4.79
CA LEU A 159 -5.75 20.30 -5.69
C LEU A 159 -6.97 21.23 -5.85
N TYR A 160 -7.47 21.79 -4.75
CA TYR A 160 -8.59 22.74 -4.78
C TYR A 160 -8.25 23.94 -5.63
N SER A 161 -7.07 24.56 -5.43
CA SER A 161 -6.62 25.72 -6.20
C SER A 161 -6.45 25.43 -7.69
N MET A 162 -5.98 24.23 -8.04
CA MET A 162 -5.84 23.81 -9.43
C MET A 162 -7.19 23.60 -10.13
N LEU A 163 -8.19 23.08 -9.41
CA LEU A 163 -9.53 22.83 -9.96
C LEU A 163 -10.39 24.10 -10.05
N HIS A 164 -10.07 25.15 -9.26
CA HIS A 164 -10.80 26.41 -9.17
C HIS A 164 -9.91 27.59 -9.50
N GLU A 165 -9.09 27.44 -10.53
CA GLU A 165 -8.17 28.50 -10.99
C GLU A 165 -8.94 29.76 -11.43
N GLY A 166 -8.57 30.91 -10.85
CA GLY A 166 -9.21 32.19 -11.12
C GLY A 166 -10.52 32.46 -10.35
N GLU A 167 -10.98 31.52 -9.50
CA GLU A 167 -12.14 31.74 -8.65
C GLU A 167 -11.75 32.33 -7.30
N THR A 168 -12.68 33.11 -6.71
CA THR A 168 -12.52 33.63 -5.34
C THR A 168 -12.89 32.53 -4.35
N ALA A 169 -11.98 32.20 -3.41
CA ALA A 169 -12.23 31.21 -2.37
C ALA A 169 -12.27 31.89 -0.98
N VAL A 170 -13.24 31.49 -0.15
CA VAL A 170 -13.29 31.85 1.26
C VAL A 170 -12.52 30.78 2.03
N SER A 171 -11.44 31.21 2.70
CA SER A 171 -10.62 30.33 3.55
C SER A 171 -11.05 30.47 5.00
N TYR A 172 -11.26 29.33 5.66
CA TYR A 172 -11.45 29.26 7.12
C TYR A 172 -10.19 28.67 7.71
N THR A 173 -9.61 29.39 8.70
CA THR A 173 -8.37 28.98 9.35
C THR A 173 -8.57 28.78 10.84
N HIS A 174 -7.86 27.82 11.42
CA HIS A 174 -7.60 27.77 12.87
C HIS A 174 -6.40 28.66 13.16
N LEU A 175 -6.64 29.76 13.87
CA LEU A 175 -5.58 30.62 14.40
C LEU A 175 -4.87 29.86 15.52
N THR A 176 -3.64 29.45 15.32
CA THR A 176 -2.78 29.00 16.42
C THR A 176 -2.40 30.24 17.23
N LEU A 177 -3.05 30.44 18.38
CA LEU A 177 -2.58 31.41 19.36
C LEU A 177 -1.13 31.06 19.71
N PRO A 178 -0.19 32.06 19.70
CA PRO A 178 1.16 31.80 20.14
C PRO A 178 1.10 31.31 21.60
N THR A 179 1.45 30.06 21.82
CA THR A 179 1.66 29.54 23.16
C THR A 179 2.88 30.25 23.74
N ASN A 180 2.68 31.21 24.59
CA ASN A 180 3.73 31.76 25.43
C ASN A 180 4.25 30.63 26.31
N SER A 181 5.23 29.88 25.84
CA SER A 181 6.09 29.06 26.68
C SER A 181 6.98 30.01 27.50
N ARG A 182 6.66 30.17 28.76
CA ARG A 182 7.60 30.68 29.74
C ARG A 182 8.65 29.61 30.06
#